data_8271762f9822c3857406fede59968b25
#
_entry.id   8271762f9822c3857406fede59968b25
#
_cell.length_a   1.000
_cell.length_b   1.000
_cell.length_c   1.000
_cell.angle_alpha   90.00
_cell.angle_beta   90.00
_cell.angle_gamma   90.00
#
_symmetry.space_group_name_H-M   'P 1'
#
loop_
_entity.id
_entity.type
_entity.pdbx_description
1 polymer ?
#
loop_
_entity_poly.entity_id
_entity_poly.type
_entity_poly.pdbx_seq_one_letter_code
_entity_poly.pdbx_strand_id
1 'polypeptide(L)'
;MAHRVKCVNCGLIFDRDKVPFVPVGSRRYAHANCSDYLEDTQDLEELEAYILKTLKLDYIDAKTRLQLNNFRDIQNYTYKGMLKSLTYFHEVRGNQLTGVGIIPYVYEQAQKYYAALWLTRQTNEAKPIEQYIAPVERVICIPEPQSPKRDLRRLFNFIDE
;
A
#
# COMPACT_ATOMS: atom_id res chain seq x y z
N MET A 1 -9.11 37.29 -26.39
CA MET A 1 -10.43 36.65 -26.53
C MET A 1 -10.66 35.77 -25.32
N ALA A 2 -11.83 35.84 -24.66
CA ALA A 2 -12.10 35.06 -23.47
C ALA A 2 -12.29 33.56 -23.86
N HIS A 3 -11.47 32.67 -23.31
CA HIS A 3 -11.57 31.23 -23.55
C HIS A 3 -12.57 30.58 -22.59
N ARG A 4 -13.87 30.75 -22.89
CA ARG A 4 -14.95 30.19 -22.06
C ARG A 4 -15.10 28.70 -22.31
N VAL A 5 -15.06 27.92 -21.23
CA VAL A 5 -15.22 26.45 -21.25
C VAL A 5 -16.21 26.04 -20.16
N LYS A 6 -16.86 24.89 -20.36
CA LYS A 6 -17.76 24.30 -19.35
C LYS A 6 -16.99 23.31 -18.48
N CYS A 7 -17.13 23.46 -17.17
CA CYS A 7 -16.58 22.49 -16.24
C CYS A 7 -17.30 21.14 -16.37
N VAL A 8 -16.52 20.05 -16.50
CA VAL A 8 -17.09 18.69 -16.66
C VAL A 8 -17.76 18.20 -15.39
N ASN A 9 -17.41 18.76 -14.25
CA ASN A 9 -17.91 18.32 -12.95
C ASN A 9 -19.15 19.13 -12.52
N CYS A 10 -19.02 20.46 -12.33
CA CYS A 10 -20.11 21.27 -11.83
C CYS A 10 -21.01 21.87 -12.93
N GLY A 11 -20.63 21.73 -14.21
CA GLY A 11 -21.41 22.26 -15.35
C GLY A 11 -21.35 23.77 -15.55
N LEU A 12 -20.70 24.53 -14.68
CA LEU A 12 -20.56 25.98 -14.79
C LEU A 12 -19.60 26.36 -15.91
N ILE A 13 -19.94 27.46 -16.62
CA ILE A 13 -19.07 28.03 -17.65
C ILE A 13 -18.08 28.98 -16.95
N PHE A 14 -16.80 28.82 -17.22
CA PHE A 14 -15.74 29.66 -16.69
C PHE A 14 -14.74 30.07 -17.77
N ASP A 15 -13.97 31.11 -17.48
CA ASP A 15 -12.92 31.62 -18.35
C ASP A 15 -11.57 31.06 -17.87
N ARG A 16 -10.88 30.30 -18.73
CA ARG A 16 -9.57 29.69 -18.41
C ARG A 16 -8.48 30.71 -18.09
N ASP A 17 -8.63 31.94 -18.60
CA ASP A 17 -7.62 33.00 -18.37
C ASP A 17 -7.78 33.63 -16.97
N LYS A 18 -8.93 33.42 -16.30
CA LYS A 18 -9.28 34.05 -15.02
C LYS A 18 -9.41 33.09 -13.86
N VAL A 19 -9.72 31.82 -14.14
CA VAL A 19 -10.01 30.82 -13.09
C VAL A 19 -9.03 29.66 -13.24
N PRO A 20 -8.37 29.24 -12.13
CA PRO A 20 -7.49 28.07 -12.16
C PRO A 20 -8.28 26.82 -12.58
N PHE A 21 -7.72 26.07 -13.51
CA PHE A 21 -8.37 24.89 -14.08
C PHE A 21 -7.40 23.72 -14.26
N VAL A 22 -7.97 22.52 -14.35
CA VAL A 22 -7.25 21.27 -14.66
C VAL A 22 -7.80 20.69 -15.96
N PRO A 23 -6.95 20.32 -16.94
CA PRO A 23 -7.40 19.62 -18.13
C PRO A 23 -7.81 18.19 -17.79
N VAL A 24 -9.03 17.78 -18.20
CA VAL A 24 -9.59 16.45 -17.98
C VAL A 24 -9.80 15.78 -19.32
N GLY A 25 -8.77 15.16 -19.85
CA GLY A 25 -8.79 14.53 -21.16
C GLY A 25 -8.78 15.51 -22.35
N SER A 26 -9.17 15.02 -23.53
CA SER A 26 -9.12 15.81 -24.76
C SER A 26 -10.19 16.90 -24.78
N ARG A 27 -9.76 18.18 -24.74
CA ARG A 27 -10.62 19.38 -24.81
C ARG A 27 -11.68 19.51 -23.70
N ARG A 28 -11.49 18.84 -22.56
CA ARG A 28 -12.36 18.96 -21.39
C ARG A 28 -11.60 19.60 -20.24
N TYR A 29 -12.28 20.42 -19.46
CA TYR A 29 -11.67 21.19 -18.37
C TYR A 29 -12.55 21.13 -17.12
N ALA A 30 -11.92 21.13 -15.95
CA ALA A 30 -12.57 21.27 -14.65
C ALA A 30 -11.96 22.46 -13.91
N HIS A 31 -12.70 23.10 -13.00
CA HIS A 31 -12.10 24.01 -12.05
C HIS A 31 -11.08 23.27 -11.19
N ALA A 32 -10.02 23.93 -10.76
CA ALA A 32 -9.04 23.32 -9.87
C ALA A 32 -9.70 22.71 -8.62
N ASN A 33 -10.65 23.43 -8.02
CA ASN A 33 -11.39 22.94 -6.84
C ASN A 33 -12.39 21.77 -7.15
N CYS A 34 -12.61 21.48 -8.42
CA CYS A 34 -13.45 20.35 -8.84
C CYS A 34 -12.62 19.12 -9.24
N SER A 35 -11.28 19.22 -9.29
CA SER A 35 -10.39 18.11 -9.65
C SER A 35 -10.40 17.02 -8.59
N ASP A 36 -10.44 17.38 -7.31
CA ASP A 36 -10.46 16.43 -6.20
C ASP A 36 -11.66 15.46 -6.29
N TYR A 37 -12.81 15.96 -6.75
CA TYR A 37 -13.98 15.13 -6.98
C TYR A 37 -13.78 14.11 -8.12
N LEU A 38 -13.02 14.46 -9.15
CA LEU A 38 -12.74 13.56 -10.27
C LEU A 38 -11.77 12.46 -9.87
N GLU A 39 -10.75 12.79 -9.08
CA GLU A 39 -9.84 11.79 -8.52
C GLU A 39 -10.58 10.82 -7.61
N ASP A 40 -11.45 11.32 -6.74
CA ASP A 40 -12.32 10.51 -5.88
C ASP A 40 -13.22 9.56 -6.69
N THR A 41 -13.75 10.00 -7.82
CA THR A 41 -14.61 9.17 -8.67
C THR A 41 -13.81 8.04 -9.34
N GLN A 42 -12.61 8.35 -9.83
CA GLN A 42 -11.70 7.35 -10.41
C GLN A 42 -11.24 6.34 -9.36
N ASP A 43 -10.85 6.82 -8.19
CA ASP A 43 -10.43 5.96 -7.07
C ASP A 43 -11.57 5.02 -6.61
N LEU A 44 -12.83 5.50 -6.66
CA LEU A 44 -14.01 4.67 -6.39
C LEU A 44 -14.21 3.59 -7.46
N GLU A 45 -14.11 3.96 -8.74
CA GLU A 45 -14.23 3.01 -9.86
C GLU A 45 -13.16 1.92 -9.78
N GLU A 46 -11.91 2.30 -9.47
CA GLU A 46 -10.81 1.35 -9.27
C GLU A 46 -11.06 0.41 -8.07
N LEU A 47 -11.56 0.95 -6.97
CA LEU A 47 -11.93 0.17 -5.79
C LEU A 47 -13.06 -0.82 -6.10
N GLU A 48 -14.12 -0.36 -6.77
CA GLU A 48 -15.26 -1.20 -7.19
C GLU A 48 -14.79 -2.33 -8.13
N ALA A 49 -13.96 -2.00 -9.11
CA ALA A 49 -13.40 -2.99 -10.05
C ALA A 49 -12.54 -4.05 -9.32
N TYR A 50 -11.73 -3.64 -8.35
CA TYR A 50 -10.93 -4.56 -7.55
C TYR A 50 -11.81 -5.51 -6.70
N ILE A 51 -12.87 -4.98 -6.08
CA ILE A 51 -13.82 -5.77 -5.28
C ILE A 51 -14.51 -6.81 -6.17
N LEU A 52 -15.05 -6.40 -7.31
CA LEU A 52 -15.71 -7.30 -8.26
C LEU A 52 -14.79 -8.42 -8.72
N LYS A 53 -13.57 -8.08 -9.10
CA LYS A 53 -12.57 -9.05 -9.56
C LYS A 53 -12.19 -10.05 -8.47
N THR A 54 -11.94 -9.57 -7.24
CA THR A 54 -11.39 -10.39 -6.15
C THR A 54 -12.48 -11.28 -5.53
N LEU A 55 -13.69 -10.76 -5.35
CA LEU A 55 -14.83 -11.51 -4.82
C LEU A 55 -15.59 -12.30 -5.90
N LYS A 56 -15.21 -12.16 -7.18
CA LYS A 56 -15.86 -12.79 -8.33
C LYS A 56 -17.37 -12.48 -8.40
N LEU A 57 -17.71 -11.21 -8.17
CA LEU A 57 -19.08 -10.71 -8.21
C LEU A 57 -19.35 -10.05 -9.55
N ASP A 58 -20.59 -10.16 -10.03
CA ASP A 58 -21.03 -9.48 -11.26
C ASP A 58 -21.39 -8.02 -11.01
N TYR A 59 -21.82 -7.69 -9.80
CA TYR A 59 -22.19 -6.33 -9.41
C TYR A 59 -21.94 -6.08 -7.92
N ILE A 60 -21.83 -4.80 -7.55
CA ILE A 60 -21.72 -4.37 -6.16
C ILE A 60 -23.12 -4.09 -5.61
N ASP A 61 -23.48 -4.78 -4.55
CA ASP A 61 -24.76 -4.62 -3.88
C ASP A 61 -24.84 -3.26 -3.13
N ALA A 62 -26.09 -2.80 -2.91
CA ALA A 62 -26.35 -1.55 -2.22
C ALA A 62 -25.78 -1.51 -0.80
N LYS A 63 -25.70 -2.67 -0.13
CA LYS A 63 -25.14 -2.78 1.22
C LYS A 63 -23.64 -2.52 1.22
N THR A 64 -22.90 -3.08 0.28
CA THR A 64 -21.46 -2.85 0.11
C THR A 64 -21.18 -1.37 -0.21
N ARG A 65 -21.95 -0.77 -1.13
CA ARG A 65 -21.81 0.68 -1.41
C ARG A 65 -22.09 1.54 -0.18
N LEU A 66 -23.11 1.22 0.59
CA LEU A 66 -23.42 1.94 1.82
C LEU A 66 -22.26 1.82 2.84
N GLN A 67 -21.64 0.63 2.96
CA GLN A 67 -20.48 0.45 3.83
C GLN A 67 -19.28 1.29 3.38
N LEU A 68 -18.97 1.33 2.08
CA LEU A 68 -17.87 2.14 1.56
C LEU A 68 -18.10 3.64 1.81
N ASN A 69 -19.33 4.12 1.61
CA ASN A 69 -19.69 5.50 1.89
C ASN A 69 -19.58 5.81 3.39
N ASN A 70 -20.04 4.90 4.27
CA ASN A 70 -19.89 5.06 5.71
C ASN A 70 -18.41 5.12 6.14
N PHE A 71 -17.54 4.33 5.55
CA PHE A 71 -16.10 4.40 5.83
C PHE A 71 -15.50 5.73 5.40
N ARG A 72 -15.96 6.30 4.29
CA ARG A 72 -15.56 7.61 3.85
C ARG A 72 -16.08 8.72 4.76
N ASP A 73 -17.38 8.74 5.02
CA ASP A 73 -18.05 9.87 5.67
C ASP A 73 -17.84 9.90 7.19
N ILE A 74 -17.78 8.71 7.84
CA ILE A 74 -17.64 8.58 9.29
C ILE A 74 -16.18 8.45 9.71
N GLN A 75 -15.40 7.64 8.98
CA GLN A 75 -14.02 7.30 9.35
C GLN A 75 -12.99 8.13 8.57
N ASN A 76 -13.42 8.98 7.64
CA ASN A 76 -12.58 9.80 6.77
C ASN A 76 -11.55 8.99 5.96
N TYR A 77 -11.91 7.78 5.55
CA TYR A 77 -11.04 6.98 4.70
C TYR A 77 -11.16 7.41 3.24
N THR A 78 -10.03 7.48 2.54
CA THR A 78 -10.04 7.72 1.09
C THR A 78 -10.31 6.43 0.33
N TYR A 79 -10.96 6.49 -0.82
CA TYR A 79 -11.21 5.30 -1.66
C TYR A 79 -9.91 4.61 -2.07
N LYS A 80 -8.89 5.37 -2.40
CA LYS A 80 -7.54 4.87 -2.66
C LYS A 80 -6.91 4.16 -1.46
N GLY A 81 -7.13 4.69 -0.25
CA GLY A 81 -6.70 4.06 1.00
C GLY A 81 -7.43 2.74 1.25
N MET A 82 -8.76 2.69 0.98
CA MET A 82 -9.55 1.47 1.07
C MET A 82 -9.08 0.40 0.08
N LEU A 83 -8.81 0.79 -1.19
CA LEU A 83 -8.25 -0.09 -2.20
C LEU A 83 -6.91 -0.68 -1.75
N LYS A 84 -5.99 0.16 -1.29
CA LYS A 84 -4.70 -0.29 -0.75
C LYS A 84 -4.85 -1.21 0.45
N SER A 85 -5.85 -1.00 1.30
CA SER A 85 -6.12 -1.85 2.46
C SER A 85 -6.57 -3.26 2.04
N LEU A 86 -7.45 -3.34 1.04
CA LEU A 86 -7.89 -4.63 0.48
C LEU A 86 -6.74 -5.35 -0.24
N THR A 87 -5.95 -4.63 -1.04
CA THR A 87 -4.77 -5.16 -1.72
C THR A 87 -3.74 -5.68 -0.71
N TYR A 88 -3.47 -4.93 0.34
CA TYR A 88 -2.57 -5.35 1.41
C TYR A 88 -3.06 -6.63 2.10
N PHE A 89 -4.35 -6.72 2.43
CA PHE A 89 -4.91 -7.89 3.09
C PHE A 89 -4.90 -9.12 2.20
N HIS A 90 -5.24 -8.97 0.94
CA HIS A 90 -5.35 -10.07 -0.01
C HIS A 90 -4.01 -10.47 -0.62
N GLU A 91 -3.26 -9.53 -1.18
CA GLU A 91 -2.06 -9.83 -1.96
C GLU A 91 -0.79 -9.91 -1.09
N VAL A 92 -0.64 -9.00 -0.11
CA VAL A 92 0.56 -8.98 0.73
C VAL A 92 0.48 -9.99 1.86
N ARG A 93 -0.68 -10.11 2.52
CA ARG A 93 -0.90 -11.07 3.60
C ARG A 93 -1.37 -12.45 3.14
N GLY A 94 -1.78 -12.60 1.88
CA GLY A 94 -2.26 -13.86 1.32
C GLY A 94 -3.61 -14.33 1.89
N ASN A 95 -4.38 -13.44 2.52
CA ASN A 95 -5.65 -13.78 3.13
C ASN A 95 -6.79 -13.78 2.09
N GLN A 96 -7.77 -14.63 2.28
CA GLN A 96 -8.98 -14.60 1.46
C GLN A 96 -9.86 -13.39 1.80
N LEU A 97 -10.24 -12.63 0.78
CA LEU A 97 -11.18 -11.54 0.92
C LEU A 97 -12.61 -12.09 0.90
N THR A 98 -13.38 -11.86 1.95
CA THR A 98 -14.79 -12.28 2.05
C THR A 98 -15.76 -11.11 1.96
N GLY A 99 -15.28 -9.87 2.01
CA GLY A 99 -16.07 -8.66 1.93
C GLY A 99 -15.28 -7.42 2.33
N VAL A 100 -15.93 -6.27 2.21
CA VAL A 100 -15.30 -4.96 2.48
C VAL A 100 -15.21 -4.62 3.97
N GLY A 101 -15.91 -5.36 4.84
CA GLY A 101 -15.93 -5.11 6.28
C GLY A 101 -14.58 -5.23 6.99
N ILE A 102 -13.57 -5.81 6.33
CA ILE A 102 -12.22 -5.93 6.86
C ILE A 102 -11.43 -4.61 6.82
N ILE A 103 -11.84 -3.65 5.97
CA ILE A 103 -11.13 -2.38 5.74
C ILE A 103 -10.74 -1.67 7.04
N PRO A 104 -11.64 -1.40 8.00
CA PRO A 104 -11.28 -0.67 9.22
C PRO A 104 -10.19 -1.34 10.05
N TYR A 105 -10.14 -2.66 10.03
CA TYR A 105 -9.18 -3.44 10.82
C TYR A 105 -7.76 -3.45 10.24
N VAL A 106 -7.65 -3.23 8.94
CA VAL A 106 -6.36 -3.30 8.24
C VAL A 106 -5.88 -1.96 7.69
N TYR A 107 -6.73 -0.92 7.72
CA TYR A 107 -6.45 0.38 7.11
C TYR A 107 -5.15 1.00 7.61
N GLU A 108 -4.98 1.10 8.93
CA GLU A 108 -3.76 1.66 9.51
C GLU A 108 -2.51 0.82 9.24
N GLN A 109 -2.66 -0.52 9.23
CA GLN A 109 -1.55 -1.42 8.94
C GLN A 109 -1.09 -1.30 7.48
N ALA A 110 -2.06 -1.22 6.57
CA ALA A 110 -1.80 -0.98 5.16
C ALA A 110 -1.12 0.38 4.95
N GLN A 111 -1.61 1.42 5.60
CA GLN A 111 -1.02 2.76 5.52
C GLN A 111 0.44 2.76 5.97
N LYS A 112 0.76 2.14 7.11
CA LYS A 112 2.13 2.00 7.62
C LYS A 112 3.01 1.22 6.64
N TYR A 113 2.50 0.12 6.08
CA TYR A 113 3.22 -0.70 5.12
C TYR A 113 3.58 0.09 3.85
N TYR A 114 2.60 0.76 3.23
CA TYR A 114 2.86 1.52 2.01
C TYR A 114 3.70 2.77 2.25
N ALA A 115 3.59 3.40 3.42
CA ALA A 115 4.48 4.50 3.81
C ALA A 115 5.94 4.05 3.95
N ALA A 116 6.17 2.90 4.60
CA ALA A 116 7.50 2.30 4.71
C ALA A 116 8.06 1.91 3.34
N LEU A 117 7.23 1.33 2.47
CA LEU A 117 7.62 0.95 1.12
C LEU A 117 8.02 2.19 0.27
N TRP A 118 7.24 3.27 0.39
CA TRP A 118 7.55 4.53 -0.29
C TRP A 118 8.87 5.13 0.19
N LEU A 119 9.09 5.17 1.51
CA LEU A 119 10.34 5.66 2.10
C LEU A 119 11.54 4.83 1.64
N THR A 120 11.40 3.50 1.62
CA THR A 120 12.46 2.60 1.13
C THR A 120 12.80 2.87 -0.33
N ARG A 121 11.78 3.08 -1.17
CA ARG A 121 12.01 3.42 -2.60
C ARG A 121 12.78 4.72 -2.74
N GLN A 122 12.37 5.77 -2.03
CA GLN A 122 13.08 7.06 -2.06
C GLN A 122 14.53 6.92 -1.59
N THR A 123 14.78 6.14 -0.53
CA THR A 123 16.12 5.92 -0.01
C THR A 123 17.00 5.17 -1.02
N ASN A 124 16.42 4.20 -1.72
CA ASN A 124 17.13 3.43 -2.76
C ASN A 124 17.42 4.27 -4.01
N GLU A 125 16.49 5.13 -4.42
CA GLU A 125 16.69 6.06 -5.54
C GLU A 125 17.75 7.11 -5.22
N ALA A 126 17.82 7.56 -3.96
CA ALA A 126 18.82 8.52 -3.50
C ALA A 126 20.23 7.92 -3.36
N LYS A 127 20.37 6.59 -3.29
CA LYS A 127 21.66 5.88 -3.21
C LYS A 127 21.82 4.95 -4.40
N PRO A 128 22.39 5.41 -5.53
CA PRO A 128 22.63 4.57 -6.68
C PRO A 128 23.56 3.39 -6.28
N ILE A 129 23.26 2.21 -6.82
CA ILE A 129 23.95 0.94 -6.53
C ILE A 129 25.46 1.02 -6.78
N GLU A 130 25.90 1.93 -7.64
CA GLU A 130 27.33 2.20 -7.96
C GLU A 130 28.15 2.64 -6.73
N GLN A 131 27.49 3.10 -5.64
CA GLN A 131 28.14 3.47 -4.39
C GLN A 131 28.11 2.36 -3.34
N TYR A 132 27.54 1.19 -3.65
CA TYR A 132 27.55 0.05 -2.75
C TYR A 132 28.92 -0.63 -2.78
N ILE A 133 29.78 -0.29 -1.81
CA ILE A 133 30.99 -1.04 -1.54
C ILE A 133 30.56 -2.24 -0.68
N ALA A 134 30.59 -3.43 -1.26
CA ALA A 134 30.28 -4.64 -0.51
C ALA A 134 31.19 -4.71 0.74
N PRO A 135 30.65 -4.98 1.94
CA PRO A 135 31.47 -5.14 3.11
C PRO A 135 32.47 -6.28 2.84
N VAL A 136 33.74 -6.03 3.14
CA VAL A 136 34.78 -7.05 3.01
C VAL A 136 34.37 -8.24 3.87
N GLU A 137 34.18 -9.41 3.26
CA GLU A 137 33.92 -10.64 3.97
C GLU A 137 35.06 -10.89 4.95
N ARG A 138 34.81 -10.72 6.22
CA ARG A 138 35.74 -11.12 7.27
C ARG A 138 35.53 -12.61 7.50
N VAL A 139 36.41 -13.42 6.98
CA VAL A 139 36.46 -14.84 7.34
C VAL A 139 36.90 -14.94 8.81
N ILE A 140 35.95 -15.22 9.68
CA ILE A 140 36.24 -15.51 11.08
C ILE A 140 36.59 -17.00 11.14
N CYS A 141 37.88 -17.31 11.23
CA CYS A 141 38.32 -18.67 11.55
C CYS A 141 37.95 -18.97 13.00
N ILE A 142 36.91 -19.76 13.18
CA ILE A 142 36.60 -20.32 14.51
C ILE A 142 37.49 -21.51 14.71
N PRO A 143 38.44 -21.47 15.70
CA PRO A 143 39.28 -22.63 16.00
C PRO A 143 38.40 -23.80 16.44
N GLU A 144 38.75 -25.00 16.01
CA GLU A 144 38.02 -26.20 16.43
C GLU A 144 37.96 -26.26 17.97
N PRO A 145 36.79 -26.52 18.57
CA PRO A 145 36.66 -26.66 19.98
C PRO A 145 37.55 -27.84 20.44
N GLN A 146 38.56 -27.51 21.28
CA GLN A 146 39.35 -28.57 21.87
C GLN A 146 38.46 -29.41 22.77
N SER A 147 38.14 -30.62 22.34
CA SER A 147 37.42 -31.57 23.18
C SER A 147 38.28 -31.83 24.45
N PRO A 148 37.69 -31.64 25.63
CA PRO A 148 38.42 -31.97 26.86
C PRO A 148 38.85 -33.45 26.80
N LYS A 149 40.16 -33.73 26.90
CA LYS A 149 40.66 -35.08 26.99
C LYS A 149 40.01 -35.72 28.22
N ARG A 150 39.00 -36.56 27.99
CA ARG A 150 38.40 -37.35 29.05
C ARG A 150 39.46 -38.30 29.55
N ASP A 151 39.92 -38.07 30.81
CA ASP A 151 40.85 -38.95 31.49
C ASP A 151 40.09 -40.23 31.87
N LEU A 152 40.11 -41.19 30.94
CA LEU A 152 39.42 -42.49 31.12
C LEU A 152 39.91 -43.28 32.33
N ARG A 153 41.05 -42.89 32.93
CA ARG A 153 41.58 -43.54 34.14
C ARG A 153 40.70 -43.29 35.36
N ARG A 154 39.94 -42.19 35.41
CA ARG A 154 39.03 -41.92 36.53
C ARG A 154 37.71 -42.71 36.46
N LEU A 155 37.36 -43.29 35.33
CA LEU A 155 36.13 -44.09 35.20
C LEU A 155 36.31 -45.55 35.63
N PHE A 156 37.58 -46.04 35.75
CA PHE A 156 37.83 -47.42 36.16
C PHE A 156 38.02 -47.63 37.67
N ASN A 157 38.12 -46.55 38.48
CA ASN A 157 38.29 -46.65 39.92
C ASN A 157 36.97 -46.79 40.71
N PHE A 158 35.84 -46.96 40.02
CA PHE A 158 34.52 -47.15 40.65
C PHE A 158 34.02 -48.61 40.61
N ILE A 159 34.84 -49.55 40.15
CA ILE A 159 34.43 -50.96 40.00
C ILE A 159 35.01 -51.91 41.07
N ASP A 160 35.85 -51.41 41.95
CA ASP A 160 36.49 -52.21 43.02
C ASP A 160 36.09 -51.75 44.45
N GLU A 161 34.77 -51.64 44.73
CA GLU A 161 34.24 -51.67 46.09
C GLU A 161 32.97 -52.51 46.16
#